data_382352d9e9ab58b46196680c602ee6c7
#
_entry.id   382352d9e9ab58b46196680c602ee6c7
#
_cell.length_a   1.000
_cell.length_b   1.000
_cell.length_c   1.000
_cell.angle_alpha   90.00
_cell.angle_beta   90.00
_cell.angle_gamma   90.00
#
_symmetry.space_group_name_H-M   'P 1'
#
loop_
_entity.id
_entity.type
_entity.pdbx_description
1 polymer ?
#
loop_
_entity_poly.entity_id
_entity_poly.type
_entity_poly.pdbx_seq_one_letter_code
_entity_poly.pdbx_strand_id
1 'polypeptide(L)'
;VTTIALARVADFAALGERWRMLEAQADCSFFQSWTWTGCLAAERFPDPVLLEASQAGDTVALALFNRRRFLLRQTLLLGETGDGVHDTPYIEYNGVLTARRAGDILRDCLRAARRLPVAGMRPWLLRQLVMSSVEDATVEAARAVGRVAIRNSSPAPSIDLARLRESG
;
A
#
# COMPACT_ATOMS: atom_id res chain seq x y z
N VAL A 1 8.02 16.13 12.70
CA VAL A 1 6.84 16.39 11.84
C VAL A 1 6.85 15.35 10.73
N THR A 2 5.70 14.71 10.49
CA THR A 2 5.51 13.78 9.38
C THR A 2 4.95 14.53 8.18
N THR A 3 5.57 14.35 7.02
CA THR A 3 5.05 14.85 5.75
C THR A 3 4.59 13.66 4.91
N ILE A 4 3.39 13.75 4.32
CA ILE A 4 2.85 12.71 3.45
C ILE A 4 2.45 13.34 2.12
N ALA A 5 2.89 12.75 1.02
CA ALA A 5 2.60 13.19 -0.33
C ALA A 5 2.04 12.06 -1.19
N LEU A 6 1.21 12.44 -2.16
CA LEU A 6 0.81 11.56 -3.25
C LEU A 6 1.26 12.17 -4.57
N ALA A 7 1.93 11.39 -5.39
CA ALA A 7 2.43 11.83 -6.69
C ALA A 7 2.33 10.72 -7.74
N ARG A 8 2.37 11.08 -9.02
CA ARG A 8 2.60 10.11 -10.09
C ARG A 8 4.05 9.66 -10.04
N VAL A 9 4.29 8.39 -10.35
CA VAL A 9 5.65 7.89 -10.45
C VAL A 9 6.31 8.49 -11.70
N ALA A 10 7.37 9.24 -11.50
CA ALA A 10 8.15 9.86 -12.58
C ALA A 10 9.36 9.01 -12.98
N ASP A 11 9.97 8.34 -12.01
CA ASP A 11 11.17 7.53 -12.19
C ASP A 11 11.06 6.25 -11.35
N PHE A 12 10.89 5.13 -12.03
CA PHE A 12 10.81 3.81 -11.38
C PHE A 12 12.15 3.33 -10.83
N ALA A 13 13.26 3.70 -11.44
CA ALA A 13 14.58 3.28 -10.96
C ALA A 13 14.91 3.96 -9.62
N ALA A 14 14.77 5.28 -9.56
CA ALA A 14 14.96 6.03 -8.33
C ALA A 14 13.96 5.63 -7.23
N LEU A 15 12.71 5.31 -7.58
CA LEU A 15 11.74 4.77 -6.64
C LEU A 15 12.18 3.42 -6.09
N GLY A 16 12.71 2.54 -6.96
CA GLY A 16 13.19 1.22 -6.57
C GLY A 16 14.34 1.26 -5.56
N GLU A 17 15.26 2.21 -5.70
CA GLU A 17 16.33 2.41 -4.73
C GLU A 17 15.77 2.81 -3.35
N ARG A 18 14.90 3.81 -3.31
CA ARG A 18 14.25 4.25 -2.06
C ARG A 18 13.41 3.13 -1.41
N TRP A 19 12.72 2.35 -2.23
CA TRP A 19 11.90 1.23 -1.76
C TRP A 19 12.75 0.17 -1.06
N ARG A 20 13.85 -0.27 -1.69
CA ARG A 20 14.78 -1.25 -1.10
C ARG A 20 15.46 -0.73 0.18
N MET A 21 15.76 0.57 0.24
CA MET A 21 16.27 1.18 1.46
C MET A 21 15.26 1.10 2.61
N LEU A 22 13.96 1.27 2.32
CA LEU A 22 12.91 1.15 3.32
C LEU A 22 12.65 -0.31 3.69
N GLU A 23 12.70 -1.25 2.74
CA GLU A 23 12.59 -2.70 3.00
C GLU A 23 13.59 -3.17 4.07
N ALA A 24 14.82 -2.71 3.99
CA ALA A 24 15.86 -3.05 4.97
C ALA A 24 15.52 -2.57 6.41
N GLN A 25 14.58 -1.65 6.55
CA GLN A 25 14.16 -1.05 7.83
C GLN A 25 12.73 -1.44 8.22
N ALA A 26 12.08 -2.29 7.46
CA ALA A 26 10.69 -2.70 7.62
C ALA A 26 10.57 -4.20 7.95
N ASP A 27 9.42 -4.58 8.49
CA ASP A 27 8.96 -5.96 8.47
C ASP A 27 8.01 -6.08 7.27
N CYS A 28 8.54 -6.53 6.13
CA CYS A 28 7.77 -6.58 4.90
C CYS A 28 7.54 -8.01 4.42
N SER A 29 6.37 -8.26 3.85
CA SER A 29 6.09 -9.47 3.10
C SER A 29 6.77 -9.42 1.73
N PHE A 30 6.85 -10.57 1.05
CA PHE A 30 7.28 -10.62 -0.35
C PHE A 30 6.45 -9.70 -1.24
N PHE A 31 5.13 -9.64 -1.00
CA PHE A 31 4.19 -8.83 -1.80
C PHE A 31 4.31 -7.32 -1.57
N GLN A 32 5.00 -6.91 -0.50
CA GLN A 32 5.36 -5.51 -0.25
C GLN A 32 6.76 -5.17 -0.77
N SER A 33 7.55 -6.15 -1.22
CA SER A 33 8.91 -5.94 -1.73
C SER A 33 8.92 -5.19 -3.06
N TRP A 34 10.05 -4.53 -3.37
CA TRP A 34 10.24 -3.91 -4.69
C TRP A 34 10.26 -4.94 -5.81
N THR A 35 10.79 -6.13 -5.55
CA THR A 35 10.79 -7.22 -6.52
C THR A 35 9.38 -7.53 -7.02
N TRP A 36 8.40 -7.60 -6.13
CA TRP A 36 7.00 -7.82 -6.52
C TRP A 36 6.34 -6.51 -7.00
N THR A 37 6.30 -5.50 -6.14
CA THR A 37 5.54 -4.26 -6.38
C THR A 37 6.08 -3.48 -7.57
N GLY A 38 7.41 -3.43 -7.74
CA GLY A 38 8.05 -2.74 -8.85
C GLY A 38 7.79 -3.41 -10.19
N CYS A 39 7.92 -4.73 -10.28
CA CYS A 39 7.61 -5.48 -11.49
C CYS A 39 6.14 -5.35 -11.88
N LEU A 40 5.23 -5.57 -10.91
CA LEU A 40 3.80 -5.45 -11.14
C LEU A 40 3.42 -4.05 -11.64
N ALA A 41 3.95 -3.01 -11.01
CA ALA A 41 3.63 -1.65 -11.37
C ALA A 41 4.21 -1.24 -12.72
N ALA A 42 5.44 -1.62 -13.02
CA ALA A 42 6.07 -1.31 -14.32
C ALA A 42 5.34 -1.96 -15.49
N GLU A 43 4.85 -3.19 -15.31
CA GLU A 43 4.23 -3.96 -16.38
C GLU A 43 2.70 -3.77 -16.48
N ARG A 44 2.04 -3.50 -15.36
CA ARG A 44 0.58 -3.65 -15.26
C ARG A 44 -0.17 -2.41 -14.78
N PHE A 45 0.52 -1.39 -14.20
CA PHE A 45 -0.16 -0.19 -13.75
C PHE A 45 -0.12 0.90 -14.82
N PRO A 46 -1.23 1.17 -15.53
CA PRO A 46 -1.25 2.24 -16.53
C PRO A 46 -1.15 3.64 -15.93
N ASP A 47 -1.45 3.79 -14.65
CA ASP A 47 -1.46 5.10 -13.97
C ASP A 47 -1.02 4.94 -12.50
N PRO A 48 0.28 4.63 -12.24
CA PRO A 48 0.79 4.40 -10.90
C PRO A 48 0.83 5.68 -10.08
N VAL A 49 0.34 5.60 -8.85
CA VAL A 49 0.34 6.68 -7.85
C VAL A 49 1.13 6.23 -6.63
N LEU A 50 2.19 6.95 -6.34
CA LEU A 50 3.02 6.75 -5.15
C LEU A 50 2.44 7.55 -3.99
N LEU A 51 2.29 6.90 -2.84
CA LEU A 51 2.23 7.53 -1.54
C LEU A 51 3.60 7.42 -0.89
N GLU A 52 4.12 8.55 -0.43
CA GLU A 52 5.36 8.61 0.32
C GLU A 52 5.17 9.41 1.61
N ALA A 53 5.58 8.84 2.72
CA ALA A 53 5.65 9.54 3.99
C ALA A 53 7.08 9.66 4.47
N SER A 54 7.45 10.85 4.94
CA SER A 54 8.77 11.13 5.49
C SER A 54 8.71 11.74 6.88
N GLN A 55 9.71 11.42 7.71
CA GLN A 55 9.94 11.99 9.03
C GLN A 55 11.39 12.45 9.12
N ALA A 56 11.60 13.71 9.51
CA ALA A 56 12.92 14.31 9.61
C ALA A 56 13.77 14.19 8.31
N GLY A 57 13.13 14.11 7.16
CA GLY A 57 13.79 13.94 5.85
C GLY A 57 13.95 12.49 5.38
N ASP A 58 13.77 11.52 6.27
CA ASP A 58 13.87 10.10 5.91
C ASP A 58 12.51 9.56 5.45
N THR A 59 12.50 8.74 4.42
CA THR A 59 11.31 7.97 4.00
C THR A 59 11.00 6.91 5.06
N VAL A 60 9.76 6.94 5.56
CA VAL A 60 9.28 6.03 6.62
C VAL A 60 8.06 5.21 6.20
N ALA A 61 7.39 5.56 5.11
CA ALA A 61 6.36 4.72 4.52
C ALA A 61 6.26 4.93 3.01
N LEU A 62 6.00 3.84 2.29
CA LEU A 62 5.73 3.83 0.85
C LEU A 62 4.53 2.94 0.54
N ALA A 63 3.72 3.38 -0.42
CA ALA A 63 2.69 2.55 -1.02
C ALA A 63 2.51 2.90 -2.50
N LEU A 64 2.31 1.90 -3.33
CA LEU A 64 2.10 2.09 -4.75
C LEU A 64 0.69 1.63 -5.13
N PHE A 65 -0.08 2.55 -5.65
CA PHE A 65 -1.45 2.31 -6.08
C PHE A 65 -1.55 2.34 -7.60
N ASN A 66 -2.37 1.46 -8.15
CA ASN A 66 -2.88 1.62 -9.50
C ASN A 66 -4.15 2.47 -9.47
N ARG A 67 -4.17 3.57 -10.23
CA ARG A 67 -5.33 4.42 -10.32
C ARG A 67 -6.24 3.99 -11.47
N ARG A 68 -7.49 3.70 -11.15
CA ARG A 68 -8.57 3.46 -12.13
C ARG A 68 -9.64 4.53 -12.03
N ARG A 69 -10.23 4.86 -13.17
CA ARG A 69 -11.34 5.81 -13.26
C ARG A 69 -12.54 5.11 -13.89
N PHE A 70 -13.68 5.28 -13.27
CA PHE A 70 -14.94 4.80 -13.82
C PHE A 70 -16.04 5.81 -13.50
N LEU A 71 -16.60 6.44 -14.53
CA LEU A 71 -17.64 7.49 -14.41
C LEU A 71 -17.25 8.57 -13.36
N LEU A 72 -18.01 8.64 -12.27
CA LEU A 72 -17.83 9.61 -11.18
C LEU A 72 -16.95 9.10 -10.02
N ARG A 73 -16.25 8.00 -10.22
CA ARG A 73 -15.41 7.38 -9.17
C ARG A 73 -13.96 7.31 -9.60
N GLN A 74 -13.07 7.52 -8.65
CA GLN A 74 -11.65 7.23 -8.77
C GLN A 74 -11.32 6.16 -7.75
N THR A 75 -10.73 5.08 -8.21
CA THR A 75 -10.28 3.99 -7.34
C THR A 75 -8.77 3.94 -7.31
N LEU A 76 -8.20 3.89 -6.13
CA LEU A 76 -6.81 3.55 -5.88
C LEU A 76 -6.76 2.11 -5.38
N LEU A 77 -6.13 1.24 -6.14
CA LEU A 77 -5.96 -0.17 -5.81
C LEU A 77 -4.53 -0.37 -5.31
N LEU A 78 -4.39 -0.85 -4.08
CA LEU A 78 -3.07 -1.10 -3.48
C LEU A 78 -2.53 -2.44 -3.97
N GLY A 79 -1.40 -2.42 -4.68
CA GLY A 79 -0.73 -3.62 -5.16
C GLY A 79 -1.57 -4.49 -6.13
N GLU A 80 -2.59 -3.92 -6.77
CA GLU A 80 -3.50 -4.64 -7.67
C GLU A 80 -3.71 -3.90 -8.98
N THR A 81 -4.00 -4.65 -10.04
CA THR A 81 -4.27 -4.09 -11.36
C THR A 81 -5.72 -3.61 -11.51
N GLY A 82 -6.64 -4.21 -10.77
CA GLY A 82 -8.09 -4.06 -10.92
C GLY A 82 -8.67 -4.85 -12.09
N ASP A 83 -7.91 -5.80 -12.63
CA ASP A 83 -8.33 -6.77 -13.63
C ASP A 83 -8.33 -8.16 -13.01
N GLY A 84 -9.49 -8.80 -12.94
CA GLY A 84 -9.64 -10.11 -12.29
C GLY A 84 -8.79 -11.23 -12.91
N VAL A 85 -8.37 -11.10 -14.17
CA VAL A 85 -7.46 -12.07 -14.81
C VAL A 85 -6.04 -11.91 -14.29
N HIS A 86 -5.61 -10.67 -14.06
CA HIS A 86 -4.26 -10.37 -13.60
C HIS A 86 -4.12 -10.39 -12.06
N ASP A 87 -5.21 -10.19 -11.34
CA ASP A 87 -5.25 -10.19 -9.88
C ASP A 87 -5.60 -11.59 -9.31
N THR A 88 -5.56 -12.63 -10.17
CA THR A 88 -5.76 -14.04 -9.78
C THR A 88 -4.66 -14.60 -8.87
N PRO A 89 -3.37 -14.20 -8.98
CA PRO A 89 -2.35 -14.64 -8.03
C PRO A 89 -2.74 -14.22 -6.61
N TYR A 90 -2.67 -15.17 -5.70
CA TYR A 90 -2.94 -14.92 -4.28
C TYR A 90 -1.89 -13.94 -3.75
N ILE A 91 -2.31 -12.71 -3.49
CA ILE A 91 -1.49 -11.72 -2.80
C ILE A 91 -1.76 -11.90 -1.32
N GLU A 92 -0.72 -12.10 -0.52
CA GLU A 92 -0.82 -12.24 0.93
C GLU A 92 -0.10 -11.08 1.62
N TYR A 93 -0.62 -10.65 2.78
CA TYR A 93 -0.01 -9.59 3.58
C TYR A 93 0.31 -8.32 2.78
N ASN A 94 -0.62 -7.92 1.93
CA ASN A 94 -0.54 -6.66 1.20
C ASN A 94 -0.70 -5.48 2.18
N GLY A 95 -0.05 -4.36 1.90
CA GLY A 95 -0.12 -3.22 2.82
C GLY A 95 0.77 -2.07 2.40
N VAL A 96 0.72 -1.00 3.17
CA VAL A 96 1.68 0.09 3.10
C VAL A 96 2.99 -0.40 3.71
N LEU A 97 4.09 -0.31 2.98
CA LEU A 97 5.41 -0.60 3.53
C LEU A 97 5.79 0.49 4.53
N THR A 98 6.05 0.12 5.78
CA THR A 98 6.37 1.07 6.85
C THR A 98 7.64 0.67 7.58
N ALA A 99 8.51 1.65 7.88
CA ALA A 99 9.68 1.41 8.72
C ALA A 99 9.24 1.00 10.13
N ARG A 100 9.95 0.08 10.78
CA ARG A 100 9.69 -0.34 12.19
C ARG A 100 9.60 0.83 13.14
N ARG A 101 10.38 1.89 12.90
CA ARG A 101 10.45 3.11 13.73
C ARG A 101 9.32 4.11 13.46
N ALA A 102 8.51 3.90 12.44
CA ALA A 102 7.55 4.90 11.98
C ALA A 102 6.35 5.10 12.93
N GLY A 103 6.16 4.18 13.88
CA GLY A 103 4.99 4.22 14.77
C GLY A 103 3.68 4.02 14.02
N ASP A 104 2.59 4.59 14.53
CA ASP A 104 1.25 4.45 13.96
C ASP A 104 1.01 5.43 12.79
N ILE A 105 1.84 5.31 11.73
CA ILE A 105 1.72 6.15 10.53
C ILE A 105 0.66 5.65 9.54
N LEU A 106 0.28 4.38 9.65
CA LEU A 106 -0.60 3.71 8.68
C LEU A 106 -1.94 4.44 8.50
N ARG A 107 -2.57 4.85 9.60
CA ARG A 107 -3.82 5.61 9.58
C ARG A 107 -3.66 6.93 8.81
N ASP A 108 -2.56 7.64 9.01
CA ASP A 108 -2.32 8.91 8.33
C ASP A 108 -2.02 8.70 6.84
N CYS A 109 -1.32 7.63 6.48
CA CYS A 109 -1.13 7.21 5.08
C CYS A 109 -2.48 6.93 4.39
N LEU A 110 -3.37 6.17 5.02
CA LEU A 110 -4.68 5.86 4.46
C LEU A 110 -5.57 7.12 4.37
N ARG A 111 -5.49 8.01 5.35
CA ARG A 111 -6.18 9.32 5.31
C ARG A 111 -5.66 10.16 4.14
N ALA A 112 -4.35 10.22 3.96
CA ALA A 112 -3.71 10.92 2.86
C ALA A 112 -4.13 10.33 1.51
N ALA A 113 -4.07 9.02 1.34
CA ALA A 113 -4.50 8.33 0.12
C ALA A 113 -5.94 8.68 -0.26
N ARG A 114 -6.83 8.88 0.72
CA ARG A 114 -8.21 9.29 0.46
C ARG A 114 -8.38 10.76 0.09
N ARG A 115 -7.58 11.65 0.64
CA ARG A 115 -7.87 13.09 0.65
C ARG A 115 -6.89 13.95 -0.12
N LEU A 116 -5.61 13.58 -0.17
CA LEU A 116 -4.61 14.44 -0.79
C LEU A 116 -4.82 14.52 -2.31
N PRO A 117 -4.61 15.69 -2.90
CA PRO A 117 -4.67 15.84 -4.34
C PRO A 117 -3.53 15.06 -5.00
N VAL A 118 -3.81 14.53 -6.19
CA VAL A 118 -2.81 13.95 -7.08
C VAL A 118 -2.97 14.60 -8.44
N ALA A 119 -1.88 14.92 -9.12
CA ALA A 119 -1.91 15.50 -10.45
C ALA A 119 -2.80 14.68 -11.40
N GLY A 120 -3.72 15.34 -12.08
CA GLY A 120 -4.71 14.72 -12.96
C GLY A 120 -5.85 13.99 -12.25
N MET A 121 -5.96 14.06 -10.93
CA MET A 121 -7.16 13.62 -10.20
C MET A 121 -8.14 14.79 -10.06
N ARG A 122 -9.41 14.50 -10.31
CA ARG A 122 -10.47 15.48 -10.14
C ARG A 122 -10.94 15.48 -8.68
N PRO A 123 -10.85 16.59 -7.95
CA PRO A 123 -11.13 16.62 -6.50
C PRO A 123 -12.58 16.32 -6.13
N TRP A 124 -13.52 16.55 -7.05
CA TRP A 124 -14.96 16.28 -6.83
C TRP A 124 -15.37 14.82 -7.04
N LEU A 125 -14.49 13.97 -7.59
CA LEU A 125 -14.83 12.56 -7.76
C LEU A 125 -14.71 11.81 -6.43
N LEU A 126 -15.66 10.93 -6.18
CA LEU A 126 -15.62 10.03 -5.03
C LEU A 126 -14.36 9.14 -5.14
N ARG A 127 -13.50 9.21 -4.14
CA ARG A 127 -12.31 8.37 -4.07
C ARG A 127 -12.58 7.15 -3.20
N GLN A 128 -12.29 5.99 -3.77
CA GLN A 128 -12.33 4.70 -3.11
C GLN A 128 -10.91 4.13 -3.02
N LEU A 129 -10.56 3.55 -1.89
CA LEU A 129 -9.39 2.69 -1.75
C LEU A 129 -9.85 1.24 -1.82
N VAL A 130 -9.15 0.43 -2.57
CA VAL A 130 -9.33 -1.03 -2.61
C VAL A 130 -8.02 -1.65 -2.20
N MET A 131 -8.10 -2.57 -1.26
CA MET A 131 -6.95 -3.26 -0.69
C MET A 131 -7.39 -4.70 -0.40
N SER A 132 -6.68 -5.66 -0.96
CA SER A 132 -6.91 -7.09 -0.73
C SER A 132 -5.84 -7.67 0.18
N SER A 133 -6.19 -8.73 0.89
CA SER A 133 -5.25 -9.52 1.73
C SER A 133 -4.43 -8.68 2.71
N VAL A 134 -5.07 -7.66 3.28
CA VAL A 134 -4.45 -6.78 4.28
C VAL A 134 -4.66 -7.33 5.68
N GLU A 135 -3.71 -7.04 6.56
CA GLU A 135 -3.78 -7.39 7.97
C GLU A 135 -4.88 -6.61 8.72
N ASP A 136 -5.33 -7.14 9.86
CA ASP A 136 -6.35 -6.54 10.71
C ASP A 136 -5.99 -5.11 11.14
N ALA A 137 -4.73 -4.83 11.42
CA ALA A 137 -4.24 -3.48 11.73
C ALA A 137 -4.55 -2.47 10.61
N THR A 138 -4.44 -2.90 9.34
CA THR A 138 -4.80 -2.07 8.19
C THR A 138 -6.30 -1.85 8.10
N VAL A 139 -7.11 -2.88 8.41
CA VAL A 139 -8.58 -2.75 8.45
C VAL A 139 -9.01 -1.78 9.54
N GLU A 140 -8.43 -1.86 10.72
CA GLU A 140 -8.72 -0.95 11.84
C GLU A 140 -8.31 0.50 11.52
N ALA A 141 -7.12 0.68 10.96
CA ALA A 141 -6.68 2.00 10.51
C ALA A 141 -7.62 2.58 9.43
N ALA A 142 -8.10 1.75 8.51
CA ALA A 142 -9.06 2.16 7.49
C ALA A 142 -10.41 2.55 8.07
N ARG A 143 -10.92 1.81 9.08
CA ARG A 143 -12.16 2.16 9.81
C ARG A 143 -12.06 3.51 10.50
N ALA A 144 -10.91 3.84 11.08
CA ALA A 144 -10.67 5.14 11.70
C ALA A 144 -10.65 6.31 10.69
N VAL A 145 -10.47 6.01 9.41
CA VAL A 145 -10.40 7.02 8.33
C VAL A 145 -11.73 7.17 7.60
N GLY A 146 -12.57 6.14 7.56
CA GLY A 146 -13.83 6.19 6.85
C GLY A 146 -14.63 4.90 6.85
N ARG A 147 -15.67 4.87 6.01
CA ARG A 147 -16.50 3.66 5.86
C ARG A 147 -15.72 2.56 5.18
N VAL A 148 -15.73 1.38 5.78
CA VAL A 148 -15.09 0.17 5.27
C VAL A 148 -16.18 -0.84 4.93
N ALA A 149 -16.09 -1.45 3.74
CA ALA A 149 -16.86 -2.62 3.35
C ALA A 149 -15.87 -3.77 3.16
N ILE A 150 -16.03 -4.83 3.95
CA ILE A 150 -15.26 -6.07 3.81
C ILE A 150 -16.08 -6.99 2.93
N ARG A 151 -15.50 -7.42 1.80
CA ARG A 151 -16.17 -8.33 0.87
C ARG A 151 -15.96 -9.78 1.25
N ASN A 152 -14.72 -10.13 1.61
CA ASN A 152 -14.33 -11.45 2.04
C ASN A 152 -13.45 -11.34 3.27
N SER A 153 -13.63 -12.26 4.22
CA SER A 153 -12.73 -12.42 5.35
C SER A 153 -12.47 -13.91 5.50
N SER A 154 -11.20 -14.29 5.49
CA SER A 154 -10.80 -15.66 5.79
C SER A 154 -9.62 -15.63 6.75
N PRO A 155 -9.58 -16.56 7.74
CA PRO A 155 -8.44 -16.67 8.62
C PRO A 155 -7.21 -17.09 7.82
N ALA A 156 -6.07 -16.43 8.07
CA ALA A 156 -4.76 -16.84 7.58
C ALA A 156 -4.06 -17.60 8.72
N PRO A 157 -4.03 -18.93 8.71
CA PRO A 157 -3.30 -19.69 9.72
C PRO A 157 -1.80 -19.42 9.57
N SER A 158 -1.12 -19.08 10.67
CA SER A 158 0.31 -18.91 10.72
C SER A 158 0.93 -19.83 11.75
N ILE A 159 2.17 -20.23 11.50
CA ILE A 159 2.98 -21.02 12.42
C ILE A 159 4.12 -20.13 12.90
N ASP A 160 4.19 -19.92 14.21
CA ASP A 160 5.33 -19.22 14.83
C ASP A 160 6.51 -20.17 14.94
N LEU A 161 7.41 -20.10 13.97
CA LEU A 161 8.61 -20.94 13.94
C LEU A 161 9.61 -20.62 15.07
N ALA A 162 9.61 -19.40 15.59
CA ALA A 162 10.47 -19.03 16.71
C ALA A 162 10.02 -19.77 17.96
N ARG A 163 8.72 -19.71 18.27
CA ARG A 163 8.10 -20.44 19.38
C ARG A 163 8.26 -21.95 19.29
N LEU A 164 8.19 -22.53 18.08
CA LEU A 164 8.42 -23.95 17.87
C LEU A 164 9.89 -24.35 18.15
N ARG A 165 10.84 -23.50 17.80
CA ARG A 165 12.28 -23.75 18.08
C ARG A 165 12.60 -23.66 19.56
N GLU A 166 11.91 -22.84 20.34
CA GLU A 166 12.07 -22.71 21.79
C GLU A 166 11.42 -23.86 22.56
N SER A 167 10.46 -24.56 21.97
CA SER A 167 9.69 -25.64 22.58
C SER A 167 10.22 -27.05 22.28
N GLY A 168 11.25 -27.21 21.45
CA GLY A 168 11.93 -28.46 21.11
C GLY A 168 13.26 -28.58 21.79
#